data_9cf8967f10fa3c4de95fb6ea6cfe7428
#
_entry.id   9cf8967f10fa3c4de95fb6ea6cfe7428
#
_cell.length_a   1.000
_cell.length_b   1.000
_cell.length_c   1.000
_cell.angle_alpha   90.00
_cell.angle_beta   90.00
_cell.angle_gamma   90.00
#
_symmetry.space_group_name_H-M   'P 1'
#
loop_
_entity.id
_entity.type
_entity.pdbx_description
1 polymer ?
#
loop_
_entity_poly.entity_id
_entity_poly.type
_entity_poly.pdbx_seq_one_letter_code
_entity_poly.pdbx_strand_id
1 'polypeptide(L)'
;MLSSRNFDRHSPSDYFGIVTGSLTDFMTIDWEAFTNHTLTTAEVRLLGMVDVPSVLALQKLMVHEVRLQSRTNAAILICEHPPTVTVGEGATLLELPASPRELESRLIAVHKLHRDGHAILHQPGQLAAYIVVSLPECSMSVDEYRGCLQRAVVKTCEEVQVVASIQPSDPTAVFGRHGVVAEIGIHVDNGVTSFGIFLNVSPRLDESREIGRGMLGQKVSSLNAERVRPTQMPQVRSALIQHLCEELGYPDYHLHTGHPFLKRTRTLIHDKFANPQSTDE
;
A
#
# COMPACT_ATOMS: atom_id res chain seq x y z
N MET A 1 61.74 -14.25 12.18
CA MET A 1 61.61 -12.90 12.84
C MET A 1 60.48 -12.17 12.13
N LEU A 2 59.37 -11.99 12.83
CA LEU A 2 58.43 -10.89 12.77
C LEU A 2 57.11 -11.36 13.40
N SER A 3 56.93 -10.92 14.47
CA SER A 3 55.96 -10.54 15.48
C SER A 3 54.47 -10.67 15.05
N SER A 4 53.81 -11.59 15.73
CA SER A 4 52.33 -11.70 15.85
C SER A 4 51.80 -10.58 16.77
N ARG A 5 50.87 -9.75 16.29
CA ARG A 5 50.07 -8.86 17.13
C ARG A 5 48.75 -9.55 17.46
N ASN A 6 48.59 -9.82 18.75
CA ASN A 6 47.34 -10.23 19.38
C ASN A 6 46.31 -9.09 19.27
N PHE A 7 45.11 -9.41 18.82
CA PHE A 7 43.91 -8.60 19.03
C PHE A 7 43.23 -9.08 20.32
N ASP A 8 43.33 -8.27 21.35
CA ASP A 8 42.63 -8.48 22.62
C ASP A 8 41.12 -8.36 22.41
N ARG A 9 40.40 -9.45 22.73
CA ARG A 9 38.95 -9.45 22.88
C ARG A 9 38.61 -8.81 24.20
N HIS A 10 38.04 -7.61 24.19
CA HIS A 10 37.46 -7.02 25.39
C HIS A 10 36.15 -7.78 25.72
N SER A 11 36.15 -8.29 26.95
CA SER A 11 35.01 -8.93 27.61
C SER A 11 33.98 -7.84 28.02
N PRO A 12 32.66 -8.10 28.01
CA PRO A 12 31.62 -7.16 28.44
C PRO A 12 31.60 -6.83 29.95
N SER A 13 32.58 -7.28 30.71
CA SER A 13 32.63 -7.13 32.18
C SER A 13 33.22 -5.81 32.69
N ASP A 14 33.72 -4.90 31.83
CA ASP A 14 34.51 -3.76 32.29
C ASP A 14 33.73 -2.45 32.54
N TYR A 15 32.38 -2.53 32.57
CA TYR A 15 31.52 -1.38 32.89
C TYR A 15 30.71 -1.53 34.20
N PHE A 16 31.27 -2.17 35.24
CA PHE A 16 30.70 -2.10 36.58
C PHE A 16 31.54 -1.23 37.51
N GLY A 17 31.15 0.05 37.60
CA GLY A 17 31.54 0.94 38.66
C GLY A 17 30.92 0.47 39.99
N ILE A 18 31.75 0.25 41.01
CA ILE A 18 31.41 -0.19 42.34
C ILE A 18 30.47 0.84 43.00
N VAL A 19 29.22 0.50 43.22
CA VAL A 19 28.31 1.17 44.16
C VAL A 19 28.06 0.21 45.30
N THR A 20 28.66 0.50 46.46
CA THR A 20 28.39 -0.20 47.74
C THR A 20 27.06 0.26 48.28
N GLY A 21 26.01 -0.55 48.08
CA GLY A 21 24.66 -0.40 48.64
C GLY A 21 24.07 -1.77 48.90
N SER A 22 23.41 -1.93 50.04
CA SER A 22 22.83 -3.16 50.66
C SER A 22 22.17 -4.14 49.67
N LEU A 23 22.50 -5.42 49.84
CA LEU A 23 22.12 -6.60 49.03
C LEU A 23 20.66 -7.05 49.19
N THR A 24 19.65 -6.23 49.00
CA THR A 24 18.23 -6.67 49.09
C THR A 24 17.26 -6.14 48.04
N ASP A 25 17.74 -5.32 47.08
CA ASP A 25 16.89 -4.91 45.97
C ASP A 25 17.50 -5.40 44.64
N PHE A 26 17.31 -6.70 44.34
CA PHE A 26 17.40 -7.18 42.95
C PHE A 26 16.18 -6.66 42.22
N MET A 27 16.31 -5.50 41.54
CA MET A 27 15.43 -5.18 40.44
C MET A 27 15.52 -6.33 39.44
N THR A 28 14.51 -7.19 39.43
CA THR A 28 14.27 -8.11 38.34
C THR A 28 14.05 -7.26 37.10
N ILE A 29 15.06 -7.17 36.23
CA ILE A 29 14.91 -6.61 34.92
C ILE A 29 13.91 -7.54 34.21
N ASP A 30 12.72 -7.04 33.98
CA ASP A 30 11.70 -7.74 33.22
C ASP A 30 12.15 -7.80 31.77
N TRP A 31 12.77 -8.92 31.39
CA TRP A 31 13.23 -9.17 30.04
C TRP A 31 12.07 -9.25 29.04
N GLU A 32 10.85 -9.54 29.48
CA GLU A 32 9.64 -9.51 28.63
C GLU A 32 9.28 -8.07 28.22
N ALA A 33 9.58 -7.07 29.04
CA ALA A 33 9.40 -5.67 28.69
C ALA A 33 10.40 -5.17 27.61
N PHE A 34 11.55 -5.82 27.47
CA PHE A 34 12.54 -5.49 26.43
C PHE A 34 12.28 -6.18 25.08
N THR A 35 11.47 -7.24 25.05
CA THR A 35 11.15 -7.99 23.84
C THR A 35 9.83 -7.58 23.19
N ASN A 36 9.00 -6.80 23.87
CA ASN A 36 7.82 -6.19 23.26
C ASN A 36 8.25 -4.95 22.46
N HIS A 37 8.70 -5.14 21.21
CA HIS A 37 8.70 -4.09 20.22
C HIS A 37 7.25 -3.72 19.92
N THR A 38 6.68 -2.84 20.73
CA THR A 38 5.36 -2.27 20.48
C THR A 38 5.50 -1.42 19.22
N LEU A 39 4.86 -1.85 18.13
CA LEU A 39 4.66 -1.02 16.95
C LEU A 39 4.04 0.28 17.43
N THR A 40 4.70 1.41 17.22
CA THR A 40 4.29 2.61 17.93
C THR A 40 3.19 3.35 17.20
N THR A 41 3.33 3.61 15.91
CA THR A 41 2.35 4.45 15.18
C THR A 41 2.52 4.30 13.66
N ALA A 42 1.45 4.34 12.90
CA ALA A 42 1.49 4.40 11.45
C ALA A 42 1.34 5.84 10.96
N GLU A 43 2.19 6.25 10.01
CA GLU A 43 2.10 7.54 9.33
C GLU A 43 1.24 7.40 8.07
N VAL A 44 0.01 7.88 8.11
CA VAL A 44 -0.94 7.80 6.99
C VAL A 44 -1.02 9.12 6.27
N ARG A 45 -0.82 9.13 4.95
CA ARG A 45 -0.85 10.34 4.11
C ARG A 45 -1.93 10.24 3.04
N LEU A 46 -2.88 11.16 3.08
CA LEU A 46 -3.92 11.32 2.08
C LEU A 46 -3.42 12.24 0.97
N LEU A 47 -3.07 11.69 -0.18
CA LEU A 47 -2.44 12.43 -1.27
C LEU A 47 -3.44 13.00 -2.29
N GLY A 48 -4.69 12.48 -2.28
CA GLY A 48 -5.69 12.84 -3.29
C GLY A 48 -5.39 12.20 -4.65
N MET A 49 -5.63 12.93 -5.74
CA MET A 49 -5.31 12.48 -7.09
C MET A 49 -3.82 12.74 -7.39
N VAL A 50 -3.04 11.68 -7.66
CA VAL A 50 -1.59 11.73 -7.89
C VAL A 50 -1.21 10.78 -9.02
N ASP A 51 -0.34 11.18 -9.93
CA ASP A 51 0.21 10.30 -10.95
C ASP A 51 1.11 9.21 -10.35
N VAL A 52 1.22 8.08 -11.05
CA VAL A 52 1.99 6.91 -10.57
C VAL A 52 3.47 7.24 -10.37
N PRO A 53 4.19 7.93 -11.27
CA PRO A 53 5.59 8.29 -11.04
C PRO A 53 5.81 9.10 -9.76
N SER A 54 4.94 10.05 -9.46
CA SER A 54 5.04 10.90 -8.26
C SER A 54 4.84 10.10 -6.96
N VAL A 55 3.85 9.21 -6.91
CA VAL A 55 3.66 8.36 -5.72
C VAL A 55 4.79 7.36 -5.56
N LEU A 56 5.35 6.81 -6.64
CA LEU A 56 6.50 5.89 -6.58
C LEU A 56 7.77 6.58 -6.10
N ALA A 57 7.99 7.84 -6.48
CA ALA A 57 9.10 8.62 -5.95
C ALA A 57 8.97 8.84 -4.44
N LEU A 58 7.75 9.15 -3.98
CA LEU A 58 7.46 9.29 -2.55
C LEU A 58 7.59 7.95 -1.82
N GLN A 59 7.08 6.85 -2.38
CA GLN A 59 7.23 5.52 -1.81
C GLN A 59 8.71 5.14 -1.62
N LYS A 60 9.58 5.43 -2.61
CA LYS A 60 11.03 5.19 -2.48
C LYS A 60 11.65 5.97 -1.31
N LEU A 61 11.21 7.20 -1.11
CA LEU A 61 11.65 8.00 0.04
C LEU A 61 11.22 7.34 1.35
N MET A 62 9.95 6.92 1.47
CA MET A 62 9.44 6.24 2.67
C MET A 62 10.17 4.91 2.93
N VAL A 63 10.45 4.12 1.89
CA VAL A 63 11.27 2.89 2.01
C VAL A 63 12.65 3.22 2.58
N HIS A 64 13.27 4.29 2.12
CA HIS A 64 14.56 4.73 2.65
C HIS A 64 14.47 5.15 4.13
N GLU A 65 13.45 5.93 4.48
CA GLU A 65 13.21 6.38 5.86
C GLU A 65 12.97 5.20 6.81
N VAL A 66 12.11 4.25 6.42
CA VAL A 66 11.84 3.04 7.22
C VAL A 66 13.11 2.19 7.42
N ARG A 67 13.99 2.11 6.42
CA ARG A 67 15.29 1.41 6.54
C ARG A 67 16.26 2.07 7.51
N LEU A 68 16.25 3.40 7.59
CA LEU A 68 17.17 4.15 8.44
C LEU A 68 16.70 4.27 9.89
N GLN A 69 15.40 4.18 10.12
CA GLN A 69 14.83 4.33 11.44
C GLN A 69 14.77 2.97 12.13
N SER A 70 15.47 2.83 13.24
CA SER A 70 15.34 1.68 14.16
C SER A 70 14.02 1.72 14.95
N ARG A 71 13.01 2.42 14.47
CA ARG A 71 11.66 2.51 15.05
C ARG A 71 10.63 1.99 14.06
N THR A 72 9.77 1.17 14.55
CA THR A 72 8.69 0.42 13.93
C THR A 72 7.55 1.30 13.40
N ASN A 73 7.87 2.28 12.55
CA ASN A 73 6.83 3.13 11.96
C ASN A 73 6.45 2.61 10.57
N ALA A 74 5.15 2.41 10.34
CA ALA A 74 4.63 2.21 8.99
C ALA A 74 4.44 3.54 8.27
N ALA A 75 4.65 3.55 6.96
CA ALA A 75 4.18 4.64 6.11
C ALA A 75 3.10 4.11 5.15
N ILE A 76 1.91 4.72 5.18
CA ILE A 76 0.77 4.35 4.34
C ILE A 76 0.39 5.56 3.49
N LEU A 77 0.51 5.42 2.16
CA LEU A 77 0.15 6.47 1.21
C LEU A 77 -1.18 6.08 0.57
N ILE A 78 -2.18 6.94 0.71
CA ILE A 78 -3.52 6.72 0.19
C ILE A 78 -3.81 7.74 -0.91
N CYS A 79 -4.16 7.26 -2.10
CA CYS A 79 -4.43 8.12 -3.26
C CYS A 79 -5.40 7.50 -4.26
N GLU A 80 -5.75 8.27 -5.26
CA GLU A 80 -6.33 7.83 -6.53
C GLU A 80 -5.37 8.24 -7.66
N HIS A 81 -5.46 7.56 -8.80
CA HIS A 81 -4.63 7.86 -9.97
C HIS A 81 -5.46 8.31 -11.16
N PRO A 82 -4.90 9.16 -12.04
CA PRO A 82 -5.44 9.34 -13.38
C PRO A 82 -5.33 8.03 -14.18
N PRO A 83 -6.03 7.90 -15.32
CA PRO A 83 -5.97 6.69 -16.15
C PRO A 83 -4.53 6.28 -16.45
N THR A 84 -4.12 5.14 -15.91
CA THR A 84 -2.74 4.63 -15.99
C THR A 84 -2.76 3.11 -15.90
N VAL A 85 -2.03 2.43 -16.77
CA VAL A 85 -1.80 0.99 -16.67
C VAL A 85 -0.47 0.73 -15.98
N THR A 86 -0.49 -0.08 -14.94
CA THR A 86 0.74 -0.62 -14.36
C THR A 86 0.83 -2.12 -14.62
N VAL A 87 1.99 -2.59 -15.07
CA VAL A 87 2.25 -3.98 -15.41
C VAL A 87 3.17 -4.58 -14.36
N GLY A 88 2.69 -5.57 -13.62
CA GLY A 88 3.46 -6.30 -12.61
C GLY A 88 4.46 -7.30 -13.23
N GLU A 89 5.26 -7.94 -12.38
CA GLU A 89 6.29 -8.91 -12.85
C GLU A 89 5.70 -10.20 -13.40
N GLY A 90 4.53 -10.62 -12.90
CA GLY A 90 3.80 -11.79 -13.39
C GLY A 90 2.96 -11.51 -14.64
N ALA A 91 2.92 -10.27 -15.12
CA ALA A 91 2.09 -9.89 -16.24
C ALA A 91 2.72 -10.22 -17.60
N THR A 92 1.85 -10.54 -18.57
CA THR A 92 2.22 -10.76 -19.96
C THR A 92 1.73 -9.62 -20.85
N LEU A 93 2.28 -9.50 -22.06
CA LEU A 93 1.79 -8.53 -23.05
C LEU A 93 0.33 -8.79 -23.46
N LEU A 94 -0.16 -10.02 -23.28
CA LEU A 94 -1.55 -10.41 -23.56
C LEU A 94 -2.56 -9.77 -22.61
N GLU A 95 -2.09 -9.23 -21.48
CA GLU A 95 -2.92 -8.52 -20.52
C GLU A 95 -3.18 -7.06 -20.89
N LEU A 96 -2.60 -6.59 -21.99
CA LEU A 96 -2.82 -5.24 -22.52
C LEU A 96 -3.70 -5.31 -23.77
N PRO A 97 -4.76 -4.48 -23.86
CA PRO A 97 -5.69 -4.47 -25.00
C PRO A 97 -5.07 -3.85 -26.26
N ALA A 98 -3.98 -3.11 -26.10
CA ALA A 98 -3.28 -2.39 -27.15
C ALA A 98 -1.80 -2.21 -26.79
N SER A 99 -1.00 -1.84 -27.77
CA SER A 99 0.40 -1.50 -27.50
C SER A 99 0.52 -0.30 -26.55
N PRO A 100 1.63 -0.15 -25.79
CA PRO A 100 1.84 1.02 -24.94
C PRO A 100 1.65 2.35 -25.68
N ARG A 101 2.11 2.45 -26.93
CA ARG A 101 1.94 3.67 -27.77
C ARG A 101 0.48 3.97 -28.07
N GLU A 102 -0.33 2.95 -28.34
CA GLU A 102 -1.77 3.14 -28.59
C GLU A 102 -2.50 3.56 -27.29
N LEU A 103 -2.14 2.99 -26.14
CA LEU A 103 -2.68 3.41 -24.85
C LEU A 103 -2.29 4.86 -24.52
N GLU A 104 -1.04 5.23 -24.73
CA GLU A 104 -0.56 6.60 -24.55
C GLU A 104 -1.29 7.59 -25.47
N SER A 105 -1.61 7.20 -26.72
CA SER A 105 -2.41 8.04 -27.63
C SER A 105 -3.84 8.29 -27.11
N ARG A 106 -4.34 7.42 -26.23
CA ARG A 106 -5.62 7.56 -25.50
C ARG A 106 -5.45 8.26 -24.16
N LEU A 107 -4.28 8.85 -23.87
CA LEU A 107 -3.92 9.47 -22.59
C LEU A 107 -3.89 8.48 -21.41
N ILE A 108 -3.62 7.22 -21.69
CA ILE A 108 -3.41 6.18 -20.69
C ILE A 108 -1.91 5.88 -20.64
N ALA A 109 -1.24 6.35 -19.58
CA ALA A 109 0.17 6.06 -19.37
C ALA A 109 0.38 4.58 -19.02
N VAL A 110 1.54 4.01 -19.43
CA VAL A 110 1.89 2.61 -19.15
C VAL A 110 3.21 2.56 -18.40
N HIS A 111 3.23 1.88 -17.24
CA HIS A 111 4.42 1.70 -16.43
C HIS A 111 4.64 0.24 -16.08
N LYS A 112 5.83 -0.30 -16.34
CA LYS A 112 6.25 -1.59 -15.82
C LYS A 112 6.81 -1.40 -14.41
N LEU A 113 6.32 -2.20 -13.45
CA LEU A 113 6.65 -2.07 -12.03
C LEU A 113 7.14 -3.39 -11.46
N HIS A 114 8.06 -3.31 -10.51
CA HIS A 114 8.57 -4.45 -9.75
C HIS A 114 7.62 -4.80 -8.58
N ARG A 115 6.38 -5.14 -8.89
CA ARG A 115 5.42 -5.73 -7.97
C ARG A 115 4.93 -7.04 -8.51
N ASP A 116 4.45 -7.91 -7.67
CA ASP A 116 3.76 -9.12 -8.12
C ASP A 116 2.38 -8.81 -8.73
N GLY A 117 1.74 -9.84 -9.25
CA GLY A 117 0.41 -9.77 -9.85
C GLY A 117 0.40 -9.28 -11.31
N HIS A 118 -0.81 -9.04 -11.79
CA HIS A 118 -1.14 -8.79 -13.18
C HIS A 118 -1.00 -7.31 -13.59
N ALA A 119 -1.37 -7.01 -14.86
CA ALA A 119 -1.60 -5.64 -15.29
C ALA A 119 -2.85 -5.06 -14.61
N ILE A 120 -2.77 -3.82 -14.16
CA ILE A 120 -3.87 -3.13 -13.46
C ILE A 120 -4.12 -1.79 -14.15
N LEU A 121 -5.38 -1.52 -14.49
CA LEU A 121 -5.81 -0.18 -14.86
C LEU A 121 -6.15 0.60 -13.59
N HIS A 122 -5.39 1.66 -13.36
CA HIS A 122 -5.69 2.67 -12.36
C HIS A 122 -6.53 3.78 -12.98
N GLN A 123 -7.52 4.28 -12.25
CA GLN A 123 -8.40 5.35 -12.69
C GLN A 123 -9.14 5.97 -11.51
N PRO A 124 -9.74 7.16 -11.65
CA PRO A 124 -10.60 7.73 -10.62
C PRO A 124 -11.69 6.74 -10.19
N GLY A 125 -11.93 6.68 -8.88
CA GLY A 125 -12.84 5.71 -8.27
C GLY A 125 -12.16 4.40 -7.82
N GLN A 126 -10.86 4.21 -8.10
CA GLN A 126 -10.05 3.15 -7.50
C GLN A 126 -9.20 3.76 -6.38
N LEU A 127 -9.30 3.20 -5.17
CA LEU A 127 -8.49 3.59 -4.02
C LEU A 127 -7.18 2.81 -4.03
N ALA A 128 -6.06 3.50 -4.13
CA ALA A 128 -4.72 2.94 -4.03
C ALA A 128 -4.14 3.18 -2.64
N ALA A 129 -3.64 2.11 -2.01
CA ALA A 129 -2.90 2.16 -0.75
C ALA A 129 -1.51 1.57 -0.96
N TYR A 130 -0.48 2.40 -0.78
CA TYR A 130 0.92 1.98 -0.80
C TYR A 130 1.41 1.86 0.63
N ILE A 131 1.85 0.67 1.02
CA ILE A 131 2.17 0.34 2.40
C ILE A 131 3.66 0.02 2.50
N VAL A 132 4.37 0.75 3.33
CA VAL A 132 5.81 0.59 3.59
C VAL A 132 6.00 0.23 5.05
N VAL A 133 6.39 -1.01 5.31
CA VAL A 133 6.69 -1.54 6.65
C VAL A 133 7.94 -2.39 6.60
N SER A 134 8.61 -2.51 7.73
CA SER A 134 9.71 -3.46 7.93
C SER A 134 9.14 -4.78 8.43
N LEU A 135 9.14 -5.83 7.60
CA LEU A 135 8.63 -7.16 7.98
C LEU A 135 9.37 -7.76 9.17
N PRO A 136 10.71 -7.67 9.28
CA PRO A 136 11.43 -8.15 10.45
C PRO A 136 10.97 -7.47 11.75
N GLU A 137 10.73 -6.16 11.72
CA GLU A 137 10.27 -5.44 12.90
C GLU A 137 8.82 -5.76 13.28
N CYS A 138 7.98 -6.06 12.27
CA CYS A 138 6.63 -6.56 12.50
C CYS A 138 6.59 -8.06 12.84
N SER A 139 7.74 -8.76 12.81
CA SER A 139 7.82 -10.22 12.98
C SER A 139 6.89 -10.98 12.04
N MET A 140 6.77 -10.50 10.81
CA MET A 140 5.88 -11.07 9.78
C MET A 140 6.67 -11.66 8.61
N SER A 141 6.22 -12.80 8.11
CA SER A 141 6.58 -13.30 6.79
C SER A 141 5.85 -12.53 5.69
N VAL A 142 6.28 -12.70 4.44
CA VAL A 142 5.63 -12.08 3.27
C VAL A 142 4.18 -12.56 3.11
N ASP A 143 3.93 -13.84 3.39
CA ASP A 143 2.58 -14.42 3.25
C ASP A 143 1.65 -13.95 4.37
N GLU A 144 2.14 -13.81 5.60
CA GLU A 144 1.37 -13.21 6.70
C GLU A 144 1.02 -11.76 6.40
N TYR A 145 1.99 -10.97 5.93
CA TYR A 145 1.76 -9.59 5.51
C TYR A 145 0.70 -9.50 4.40
N ARG A 146 0.79 -10.33 3.36
CA ARG A 146 -0.22 -10.41 2.30
C ARG A 146 -1.60 -10.75 2.88
N GLY A 147 -1.66 -11.70 3.80
CA GLY A 147 -2.87 -12.06 4.52
C GLY A 147 -3.47 -10.89 5.30
N CYS A 148 -2.65 -10.07 5.96
CA CYS A 148 -3.09 -8.83 6.62
C CYS A 148 -3.74 -7.86 5.64
N LEU A 149 -3.12 -7.63 4.47
CA LEU A 149 -3.70 -6.75 3.45
C LEU A 149 -5.05 -7.27 2.93
N GLN A 150 -5.13 -8.57 2.68
CA GLN A 150 -6.38 -9.20 2.22
C GLN A 150 -7.48 -9.10 3.27
N ARG A 151 -7.19 -9.39 4.55
CA ARG A 151 -8.17 -9.28 5.64
C ARG A 151 -8.63 -7.84 5.86
N ALA A 152 -7.72 -6.87 5.76
CA ALA A 152 -8.09 -5.45 5.83
C ALA A 152 -9.09 -5.07 4.73
N VAL A 153 -8.90 -5.56 3.50
CA VAL A 153 -9.86 -5.34 2.41
C VAL A 153 -11.20 -6.03 2.69
N VAL A 154 -11.20 -7.29 3.16
CA VAL A 154 -12.43 -8.02 3.48
C VAL A 154 -13.22 -7.29 4.56
N LYS A 155 -12.57 -6.90 5.68
CA LYS A 155 -13.22 -6.11 6.76
C LYS A 155 -13.78 -4.77 6.25
N THR A 156 -13.02 -4.10 5.39
CA THR A 156 -13.49 -2.86 4.73
C THR A 156 -14.75 -3.11 3.90
N CYS A 157 -14.78 -4.20 3.15
CA CYS A 157 -15.97 -4.60 2.38
C CYS A 157 -17.16 -4.90 3.30
N GLU A 158 -16.94 -5.62 4.39
CA GLU A 158 -17.98 -5.95 5.38
C GLU A 158 -18.58 -4.69 6.00
N GLU A 159 -17.75 -3.72 6.41
CA GLU A 159 -18.20 -2.45 7.00
C GLU A 159 -19.10 -1.67 6.02
N VAL A 160 -18.79 -1.72 4.74
CA VAL A 160 -19.64 -1.11 3.71
C VAL A 160 -20.69 -2.09 3.15
N GLN A 161 -20.96 -3.20 3.82
CA GLN A 161 -21.99 -4.19 3.47
C GLN A 161 -21.78 -4.85 2.08
N VAL A 162 -20.55 -5.11 1.73
CA VAL A 162 -20.17 -5.91 0.56
C VAL A 162 -19.63 -7.25 1.05
N VAL A 163 -20.15 -8.34 0.48
CA VAL A 163 -19.62 -9.68 0.75
C VAL A 163 -18.34 -9.86 -0.06
N ALA A 164 -17.23 -10.09 0.61
CA ALA A 164 -15.95 -10.34 -0.02
C ALA A 164 -15.27 -11.59 0.55
N SER A 165 -14.40 -12.21 -0.24
CA SER A 165 -13.69 -13.43 0.13
C SER A 165 -12.28 -13.47 -0.45
N ILE A 166 -11.42 -14.23 0.22
CA ILE A 166 -10.06 -14.56 -0.20
C ILE A 166 -10.08 -15.95 -0.81
N GLN A 167 -9.44 -16.13 -1.94
CA GLN A 167 -9.27 -17.43 -2.58
C GLN A 167 -7.80 -17.88 -2.47
N PRO A 168 -7.51 -19.04 -1.85
CA PRO A 168 -6.13 -19.53 -1.72
C PRO A 168 -5.43 -19.74 -3.06
N SER A 169 -6.19 -20.01 -4.13
CA SER A 169 -5.67 -20.18 -5.49
C SER A 169 -5.19 -18.88 -6.15
N ASP A 170 -5.59 -17.75 -5.61
CA ASP A 170 -5.23 -16.43 -6.13
C ASP A 170 -4.96 -15.44 -4.99
N PRO A 171 -3.74 -15.46 -4.44
CA PRO A 171 -3.38 -14.63 -3.29
C PRO A 171 -3.22 -13.14 -3.64
N THR A 172 -3.31 -12.78 -4.92
CA THR A 172 -3.16 -11.39 -5.37
C THR A 172 -4.50 -10.68 -5.57
N ALA A 173 -5.61 -11.27 -5.11
CA ALA A 173 -6.93 -10.67 -5.27
C ALA A 173 -7.84 -10.87 -4.06
N VAL A 174 -8.84 -9.98 -3.95
CA VAL A 174 -10.03 -10.16 -3.10
C VAL A 174 -11.26 -10.12 -3.99
N PHE A 175 -12.16 -11.09 -3.78
CA PHE A 175 -13.30 -11.35 -4.63
C PHE A 175 -14.60 -10.90 -3.96
N GLY A 176 -15.42 -10.12 -4.67
CA GLY A 176 -16.84 -9.93 -4.39
C GLY A 176 -17.68 -11.05 -5.00
N ARG A 177 -19.00 -10.90 -5.00
CA ARG A 177 -19.93 -11.86 -5.62
C ARG A 177 -19.83 -11.87 -7.15
N HIS A 178 -19.54 -10.73 -7.75
CA HIS A 178 -19.57 -10.54 -9.20
C HIS A 178 -18.19 -10.52 -9.85
N GLY A 179 -17.11 -10.51 -9.05
CA GLY A 179 -15.74 -10.52 -9.55
C GLY A 179 -14.73 -9.93 -8.56
N VAL A 180 -13.52 -9.68 -9.04
CA VAL A 180 -12.43 -9.11 -8.25
C VAL A 180 -12.75 -7.65 -7.91
N VAL A 181 -12.77 -7.35 -6.60
CA VAL A 181 -13.00 -5.99 -6.08
C VAL A 181 -11.70 -5.29 -5.69
N ALA A 182 -10.65 -6.05 -5.39
CA ALA A 182 -9.34 -5.48 -5.11
C ALA A 182 -8.20 -6.36 -5.63
N GLU A 183 -7.13 -5.70 -6.07
CA GLU A 183 -5.84 -6.31 -6.39
C GLU A 183 -4.85 -6.06 -5.25
N ILE A 184 -4.07 -7.08 -4.90
CA ILE A 184 -2.97 -6.99 -3.95
C ILE A 184 -1.68 -7.18 -4.74
N GLY A 185 -0.89 -6.12 -4.83
CA GLY A 185 0.43 -6.18 -5.49
C GLY A 185 1.48 -5.69 -4.51
N ILE A 186 2.44 -6.53 -4.17
CA ILE A 186 3.51 -6.22 -3.23
C ILE A 186 4.89 -6.46 -3.83
N HIS A 187 5.88 -5.82 -3.26
CA HIS A 187 7.29 -6.11 -3.47
C HIS A 187 8.02 -5.95 -2.15
N VAL A 188 8.99 -6.81 -1.89
CA VAL A 188 9.80 -6.78 -0.68
C VAL A 188 11.26 -6.72 -1.07
N ASP A 189 11.97 -5.70 -0.60
CA ASP A 189 13.40 -5.55 -0.79
C ASP A 189 14.10 -5.30 0.54
N ASN A 190 15.05 -6.17 0.89
CA ASN A 190 15.74 -6.16 2.17
C ASN A 190 14.80 -6.07 3.40
N GLY A 191 13.68 -6.82 3.35
CA GLY A 191 12.71 -6.90 4.41
C GLY A 191 11.73 -5.72 4.51
N VAL A 192 11.85 -4.69 3.65
CA VAL A 192 10.91 -3.56 3.59
C VAL A 192 9.95 -3.71 2.42
N THR A 193 8.66 -3.52 2.70
CA THR A 193 7.59 -3.67 1.72
C THR A 193 7.41 -2.42 0.86
N SER A 194 6.79 -2.60 -0.29
CA SER A 194 6.32 -1.53 -1.18
C SER A 194 5.10 -1.99 -1.98
N PHE A 195 4.39 -1.04 -2.58
CA PHE A 195 3.06 -1.21 -3.18
C PHE A 195 2.02 -1.65 -2.14
N GLY A 196 0.99 -2.38 -2.51
CA GLY A 196 -0.05 -2.81 -1.55
C GLY A 196 -1.40 -3.12 -2.20
N ILE A 197 -2.41 -2.27 -1.98
CA ILE A 197 -3.82 -2.52 -2.30
C ILE A 197 -4.32 -1.55 -3.36
N PHE A 198 -5.08 -2.10 -4.31
CA PHE A 198 -5.81 -1.33 -5.33
C PHE A 198 -7.28 -1.76 -5.28
N LEU A 199 -8.09 -1.01 -4.52
CA LEU A 199 -9.48 -1.32 -4.21
C LEU A 199 -10.43 -0.57 -5.16
N ASN A 200 -11.21 -1.29 -5.93
CA ASN A 200 -12.20 -0.74 -6.85
C ASN A 200 -13.45 -0.28 -6.07
N VAL A 201 -13.57 1.00 -5.78
CA VAL A 201 -14.75 1.57 -5.12
C VAL A 201 -15.85 1.86 -6.14
N SER A 202 -15.55 2.70 -7.13
CA SER A 202 -16.49 3.11 -8.19
C SER A 202 -15.79 3.47 -9.52
N PRO A 203 -14.79 2.69 -9.99
CA PRO A 203 -14.15 2.96 -11.27
C PRO A 203 -15.07 2.61 -12.45
N ARG A 204 -14.70 3.01 -13.65
CA ARG A 204 -15.35 2.61 -14.88
C ARG A 204 -14.98 1.16 -15.21
N LEU A 205 -15.90 0.23 -14.97
CA LEU A 205 -15.64 -1.22 -15.11
C LEU A 205 -15.51 -1.69 -16.56
N ASP A 206 -16.12 -1.00 -17.52
CA ASP A 206 -16.00 -1.28 -18.95
C ASP A 206 -14.51 -1.27 -19.39
N GLU A 207 -13.77 -0.24 -19.03
CA GLU A 207 -12.34 -0.13 -19.32
C GLU A 207 -11.51 -1.16 -18.54
N SER A 208 -11.82 -1.40 -17.27
CA SER A 208 -11.09 -2.36 -16.42
C SER A 208 -11.26 -3.82 -16.89
N ARG A 209 -12.35 -4.13 -17.58
CA ARG A 209 -12.60 -5.48 -18.12
C ARG A 209 -11.73 -5.85 -19.31
N GLU A 210 -11.16 -4.86 -19.96
CA GLU A 210 -10.31 -5.05 -21.14
C GLU A 210 -8.81 -5.16 -20.78
N ILE A 211 -8.44 -4.99 -19.51
CA ILE A 211 -7.04 -4.96 -19.07
C ILE A 211 -6.81 -5.98 -17.95
N GLY A 212 -5.62 -6.56 -17.93
CA GLY A 212 -5.19 -7.47 -16.88
C GLY A 212 -6.13 -8.65 -16.70
N ARG A 213 -6.70 -8.80 -15.51
CA ARG A 213 -7.59 -9.92 -15.18
C ARG A 213 -8.81 -10.01 -16.10
N GLY A 214 -9.34 -8.88 -16.55
CA GLY A 214 -10.44 -8.86 -17.49
C GLY A 214 -10.09 -9.50 -18.82
N MET A 215 -8.91 -9.23 -19.36
CA MET A 215 -8.38 -9.87 -20.58
C MET A 215 -8.18 -11.39 -20.40
N LEU A 216 -7.83 -11.85 -19.20
CA LEU A 216 -7.69 -13.26 -18.86
C LEU A 216 -9.04 -13.96 -18.59
N GLY A 217 -10.16 -13.29 -18.85
CA GLY A 217 -11.50 -13.84 -18.65
C GLY A 217 -11.98 -13.85 -17.21
N GLN A 218 -11.25 -13.26 -16.27
CA GLN A 218 -11.71 -13.06 -14.91
C GLN A 218 -12.61 -11.84 -14.81
N LYS A 219 -13.70 -11.97 -14.07
CA LYS A 219 -14.61 -10.83 -13.87
C LYS A 219 -13.98 -9.81 -12.93
N VAL A 220 -13.99 -8.54 -13.33
CA VAL A 220 -13.63 -7.40 -12.48
C VAL A 220 -14.91 -6.74 -11.99
N SER A 221 -14.95 -6.41 -10.70
CA SER A 221 -16.07 -5.78 -10.01
C SER A 221 -15.61 -4.55 -9.22
N SER A 222 -16.53 -3.90 -8.53
CA SER A 222 -16.26 -2.79 -7.62
C SER A 222 -17.23 -2.81 -6.46
N LEU A 223 -16.92 -2.09 -5.38
CA LEU A 223 -17.81 -2.04 -4.23
C LEU A 223 -19.22 -1.54 -4.63
N ASN A 224 -19.27 -0.54 -5.52
CA ASN A 224 -20.57 -0.01 -5.98
C ASN A 224 -21.32 -0.95 -6.94
N ALA A 225 -20.62 -1.82 -7.65
CA ALA A 225 -21.26 -2.86 -8.47
C ALA A 225 -21.78 -4.04 -7.64
N GLU A 226 -21.25 -4.25 -6.45
CA GLU A 226 -21.67 -5.29 -5.50
C GLU A 226 -22.86 -4.87 -4.63
N ARG A 227 -23.31 -3.61 -4.71
CA ARG A 227 -24.32 -3.02 -3.82
C ARG A 227 -25.49 -2.39 -4.57
N VAL A 228 -26.64 -2.38 -3.91
CA VAL A 228 -27.84 -1.64 -4.38
C VAL A 228 -27.67 -0.13 -4.14
N ARG A 229 -27.06 0.26 -2.99
CA ARG A 229 -26.81 1.67 -2.65
C ARG A 229 -25.31 1.94 -2.74
N PRO A 230 -24.87 2.93 -3.54
CA PRO A 230 -23.47 3.28 -3.66
C PRO A 230 -22.85 3.68 -2.32
N THR A 231 -21.60 3.28 -2.09
CA THR A 231 -20.80 3.78 -0.98
C THR A 231 -19.95 4.96 -1.44
N GLN A 232 -19.52 5.78 -0.49
CA GLN A 232 -18.72 6.97 -0.78
C GLN A 232 -17.23 6.68 -0.55
N MET A 233 -16.37 7.20 -1.42
CA MET A 233 -14.91 7.05 -1.33
C MET A 233 -14.34 7.43 0.06
N PRO A 234 -14.74 8.53 0.72
CA PRO A 234 -14.26 8.87 2.06
C PRO A 234 -14.57 7.80 3.12
N GLN A 235 -15.76 7.18 3.06
CA GLN A 235 -16.13 6.11 3.98
C GLN A 235 -15.24 4.88 3.79
N VAL A 236 -15.07 4.42 2.55
CA VAL A 236 -14.21 3.28 2.22
C VAL A 236 -12.77 3.54 2.62
N ARG A 237 -12.28 4.75 2.35
CA ARG A 237 -10.92 5.16 2.71
C ARG A 237 -10.69 5.12 4.22
N SER A 238 -11.63 5.65 5.02
CA SER A 238 -11.54 5.62 6.48
C SER A 238 -11.52 4.19 7.02
N ALA A 239 -12.44 3.34 6.55
CA ALA A 239 -12.51 1.93 6.92
C ALA A 239 -11.22 1.18 6.54
N LEU A 240 -10.70 1.37 5.31
CA LEU A 240 -9.47 0.71 4.88
C LEU A 240 -8.27 1.11 5.74
N ILE A 241 -8.11 2.39 6.07
CA ILE A 241 -7.02 2.86 6.93
C ILE A 241 -7.10 2.21 8.31
N GLN A 242 -8.29 2.20 8.93
CA GLN A 242 -8.49 1.60 10.24
C GLN A 242 -8.14 0.11 10.21
N HIS A 243 -8.73 -0.65 9.29
CA HIS A 243 -8.50 -2.10 9.22
C HIS A 243 -7.06 -2.46 8.81
N LEU A 244 -6.40 -1.63 7.99
CA LEU A 244 -4.97 -1.82 7.70
C LEU A 244 -4.12 -1.66 8.96
N CYS A 245 -4.35 -0.61 9.74
CA CYS A 245 -3.60 -0.39 10.97
C CYS A 245 -3.84 -1.52 11.98
N GLU A 246 -5.09 -1.95 12.16
CA GLU A 246 -5.46 -3.08 13.01
C GLU A 246 -4.77 -4.38 12.58
N GLU A 247 -4.85 -4.75 11.31
CA GLU A 247 -4.28 -6.01 10.78
C GLU A 247 -2.75 -6.02 10.79
N LEU A 248 -2.11 -4.86 10.64
CA LEU A 248 -0.67 -4.71 10.71
C LEU A 248 -0.14 -4.54 12.15
N GLY A 249 -1.04 -4.48 13.15
CA GLY A 249 -0.68 -4.39 14.57
C GLY A 249 -0.29 -2.98 15.04
N TYR A 250 -0.68 -1.92 14.31
CA TYR A 250 -0.47 -0.54 14.73
C TYR A 250 -1.67 -0.04 15.54
N PRO A 251 -1.54 0.18 16.85
CA PRO A 251 -2.66 0.61 17.69
C PRO A 251 -3.14 2.02 17.36
N ASP A 252 -2.23 2.87 16.90
CA ASP A 252 -2.48 4.28 16.59
C ASP A 252 -1.94 4.66 15.20
N TYR A 253 -2.52 5.70 14.61
CA TYR A 253 -1.98 6.28 13.37
C TYR A 253 -2.14 7.81 13.35
N HIS A 254 -1.17 8.46 12.71
CA HIS A 254 -1.22 9.89 12.42
C HIS A 254 -1.70 10.13 11.00
N LEU A 255 -2.74 10.94 10.84
CA LEU A 255 -3.33 11.26 9.55
C LEU A 255 -2.85 12.62 9.05
N HIS A 256 -2.20 12.63 7.88
CA HIS A 256 -1.71 13.83 7.21
C HIS A 256 -2.39 14.01 5.85
N THR A 257 -2.62 15.26 5.46
CA THR A 257 -3.16 15.60 4.13
C THR A 257 -2.03 16.12 3.24
N GLY A 258 -1.80 15.44 2.12
CA GLY A 258 -0.74 15.76 1.17
C GLY A 258 0.66 15.40 1.65
N HIS A 259 1.66 15.81 0.87
CA HIS A 259 3.07 15.67 1.21
C HIS A 259 3.84 16.89 0.72
N PRO A 260 4.84 17.42 1.47
CA PRO A 260 5.58 18.63 1.07
C PRO A 260 6.25 18.53 -0.31
N PHE A 261 6.69 17.34 -0.71
CA PHE A 261 7.34 17.11 -2.01
C PHE A 261 6.37 16.92 -3.18
N LEU A 262 5.08 16.71 -2.91
CA LEU A 262 4.06 16.65 -3.96
C LEU A 262 3.54 18.06 -4.21
N LYS A 263 3.94 18.66 -5.32
CA LYS A 263 3.30 19.87 -5.80
C LYS A 263 1.86 19.52 -6.14
N ARG A 264 0.88 20.24 -5.55
CA ARG A 264 -0.51 20.15 -5.98
C ARG A 264 -0.57 20.66 -7.42
N THR A 265 -0.57 19.75 -8.37
CA THR A 265 -0.92 20.08 -9.74
C THR A 265 -2.41 20.39 -9.70
N ARG A 266 -2.79 21.66 -9.74
CA ARG A 266 -4.14 22.04 -10.10
C ARG A 266 -4.31 21.61 -11.55
N THR A 267 -4.81 20.42 -11.78
CA THR A 267 -5.37 20.06 -13.07
C THR A 267 -6.57 20.98 -13.22
N LEU A 268 -6.40 22.06 -13.98
CA LEU A 268 -7.52 22.80 -14.53
C LEU A 268 -8.20 21.78 -15.46
N ILE A 269 -9.24 21.14 -14.94
CA ILE A 269 -10.23 20.49 -15.78
C ILE A 269 -10.85 21.66 -16.54
N HIS A 270 -10.33 21.94 -17.71
CA HIS A 270 -11.00 22.79 -18.67
C HIS A 270 -12.27 22.02 -19.02
N ASP A 271 -13.41 22.54 -18.55
CA ASP A 271 -14.74 22.19 -18.99
C ASP A 271 -14.83 22.41 -20.50
N LYS A 272 -14.42 21.39 -21.28
CA LYS A 272 -14.63 21.37 -22.74
C LYS A 272 -16.10 21.11 -23.10
N PHE A 273 -17.00 21.21 -22.13
CA PHE A 273 -18.44 21.08 -22.29
C PHE A 273 -19.21 22.37 -21.94
N ALA A 274 -18.57 23.51 -21.97
CA ALA A 274 -19.32 24.75 -22.05
C ALA A 274 -19.92 24.84 -23.48
N ASN A 275 -21.19 24.52 -23.53
CA ASN A 275 -22.10 24.61 -24.67
C ASN A 275 -21.98 26.00 -25.33
N PRO A 276 -21.70 26.12 -26.65
CA PRO A 276 -21.88 27.40 -27.33
C PRO A 276 -23.38 27.59 -27.56
N GLN A 277 -24.05 28.22 -26.62
CA GLN A 277 -25.39 28.72 -26.89
C GLN A 277 -25.29 30.08 -27.57
N SER A 278 -25.83 30.07 -28.77
CA SER A 278 -26.62 31.12 -29.41
C SER A 278 -26.15 32.58 -29.23
N THR A 279 -25.59 33.15 -30.28
CA THR A 279 -25.84 34.52 -30.62
C THR A 279 -26.67 34.56 -31.87
N ASP A 280 -27.98 34.55 -31.70
CA ASP A 280 -28.91 35.25 -32.60
C ASP A 280 -28.85 36.74 -32.22
N GLU A 281 -28.37 37.56 -33.13
CA GLU A 281 -28.92 38.79 -33.68
C GLU A 281 -27.86 39.52 -34.49
#